data_114bcd1aa71aca81e296ed8d2264affb
#
_entry.id   114bcd1aa71aca81e296ed8d2264affb
#
_cell.length_a   1.000
_cell.length_b   1.000
_cell.length_c   1.000
_cell.angle_alpha   90.00
_cell.angle_beta   90.00
_cell.angle_gamma   90.00
#
_symmetry.space_group_name_H-M   'P 1'
#
loop_
_entity.id
_entity.type
_entity.pdbx_description
1 polymer ?
#
loop_
_entity_poly.entity_id
_entity_poly.type
_entity_poly.pdbx_seq_one_letter_code
_entity_poly.pdbx_strand_id
1 'polypeptide(L)'
;KKYDEQLAVKNSGTIDQYVRVTVNHYWADEDGSKKRTDLDPSMIQIHFTNDGWVEDGAAASTERNVLYYTSVLSSGQTSPLFVDSISINSDLAKLVSQTSTTNDDGTTTIESTFLYDDAQFVLEATVDAVQTHNAKEAIKSAWGVDVNVSDDGSLSIN
;
A
#
# COMPACT_ATOMS: atom_id res chain seq x y z
N LYS A 1 -18.96 3.51 -9.69
CA LYS A 1 -19.29 3.97 -8.34
C LYS A 1 -18.03 4.15 -7.53
N LYS A 2 -17.96 5.22 -6.76
CA LYS A 2 -16.80 5.58 -5.95
C LYS A 2 -17.05 5.22 -4.49
N TYR A 3 -16.04 4.63 -3.86
CA TYR A 3 -16.05 4.29 -2.44
C TYR A 3 -14.89 5.00 -1.74
N ASP A 4 -15.14 5.48 -0.53
CA ASP A 4 -14.06 6.00 0.31
C ASP A 4 -13.21 4.84 0.81
N GLU A 5 -11.90 4.94 0.61
CA GLU A 5 -10.92 3.98 1.11
C GLU A 5 -9.72 4.80 1.55
N GLN A 6 -9.72 5.21 2.81
CA GLN A 6 -8.70 6.13 3.34
C GLN A 6 -7.61 5.33 4.03
N LEU A 7 -6.45 5.26 3.38
CA LEU A 7 -5.30 4.49 3.87
C LEU A 7 -4.11 5.41 4.10
N ALA A 8 -3.57 5.35 5.31
CA ALA A 8 -2.38 6.07 5.74
C ALA A 8 -1.54 5.14 6.61
N VAL A 9 -0.31 5.55 6.89
CA VAL A 9 0.60 4.80 7.77
C VAL A 9 0.81 5.60 9.05
N LYS A 10 0.66 4.92 10.19
CA LYS A 10 1.01 5.49 11.50
C LYS A 10 2.25 4.81 12.03
N ASN A 11 3.25 5.62 12.43
CA ASN A 11 4.43 5.11 13.13
C ASN A 11 4.10 4.97 14.61
N SER A 12 3.72 3.76 15.02
CA SER A 12 3.41 3.45 16.42
C SER A 12 4.63 3.08 17.24
N GLY A 13 5.83 3.07 16.63
CA GLY A 13 7.08 2.76 17.29
C GLY A 13 7.67 3.92 18.04
N THR A 14 8.85 3.71 18.61
CA THR A 14 9.58 4.71 19.41
C THR A 14 10.68 5.42 18.64
N ILE A 15 10.94 5.01 17.41
CA ILE A 15 11.97 5.60 16.55
C ILE A 15 11.36 6.14 15.26
N ASP A 16 12.04 7.10 14.66
CA ASP A 16 11.67 7.63 13.35
C ASP A 16 12.02 6.61 12.26
N GLN A 17 11.24 6.59 11.19
CA GLN A 17 11.32 5.56 10.15
C GLN A 17 11.12 6.13 8.75
N TYR A 18 11.69 5.44 7.75
CA TYR A 18 11.21 5.51 6.37
C TYR A 18 10.26 4.36 6.14
N VAL A 19 9.20 4.58 5.35
CA VAL A 19 8.17 3.57 5.13
C VAL A 19 7.94 3.32 3.65
N ARG A 20 7.66 2.06 3.34
CA ARG A 20 7.26 1.58 2.03
C ARG A 20 5.92 0.87 2.17
N VAL A 21 5.03 1.08 1.21
CA VAL A 21 3.75 0.37 1.14
C VAL A 21 3.71 -0.43 -0.16
N THR A 22 3.38 -1.71 -0.06
CA THR A 22 3.09 -2.56 -1.21
C THR A 22 1.60 -2.79 -1.24
N VAL A 23 0.95 -2.35 -2.32
CA VAL A 23 -0.48 -2.52 -2.52
C VAL A 23 -0.69 -3.60 -3.56
N ASN A 24 -1.32 -4.70 -3.16
CA ASN A 24 -1.74 -5.77 -4.06
C ASN A 24 -3.25 -5.74 -4.20
N HIS A 25 -3.74 -5.94 -5.42
CA HIS A 25 -5.18 -5.97 -5.68
C HIS A 25 -5.48 -7.02 -6.74
N TYR A 26 -6.55 -7.78 -6.49
CA TYR A 26 -6.89 -8.90 -7.36
C TYR A 26 -8.34 -9.33 -7.11
N TRP A 27 -8.87 -10.09 -8.06
CA TRP A 27 -10.17 -10.75 -7.92
C TRP A 27 -9.97 -12.15 -7.33
N ALA A 28 -10.91 -12.56 -6.48
CA ALA A 28 -10.93 -13.89 -5.88
C ALA A 28 -12.33 -14.49 -5.99
N ASP A 29 -12.46 -15.80 -5.71
CA ASP A 29 -13.76 -16.46 -5.60
C ASP A 29 -14.58 -15.83 -4.47
N GLU A 30 -15.88 -16.11 -4.49
CA GLU A 30 -16.83 -15.59 -3.50
C GLU A 30 -16.40 -15.86 -2.06
N ASP A 31 -15.76 -16.99 -1.80
CA ASP A 31 -15.26 -17.36 -0.48
C ASP A 31 -13.80 -16.98 -0.24
N GLY A 32 -13.16 -16.34 -1.22
CA GLY A 32 -11.77 -15.91 -1.13
C GLY A 32 -10.74 -17.02 -1.27
N SER A 33 -11.16 -18.26 -1.57
CA SER A 33 -10.28 -19.41 -1.57
C SER A 33 -9.35 -19.49 -2.78
N LYS A 34 -9.73 -18.87 -3.90
CA LYS A 34 -8.95 -18.91 -5.14
C LYS A 34 -8.96 -17.56 -5.82
N LYS A 35 -7.81 -17.23 -6.38
CA LYS A 35 -7.67 -16.04 -7.22
C LYS A 35 -8.40 -16.24 -8.54
N ARG A 36 -9.16 -15.23 -8.97
CA ARG A 36 -9.85 -15.20 -10.25
C ARG A 36 -9.01 -14.44 -11.27
N THR A 37 -8.54 -15.13 -12.29
CA THR A 37 -7.73 -14.53 -13.36
C THR A 37 -8.54 -14.18 -14.60
N ASP A 38 -9.80 -14.59 -14.65
CA ASP A 38 -10.74 -14.29 -15.73
C ASP A 38 -11.36 -12.88 -15.61
N LEU A 39 -11.21 -12.23 -14.46
CA LEU A 39 -11.69 -10.88 -14.23
C LEU A 39 -10.53 -9.90 -14.29
N ASP A 40 -10.74 -8.78 -14.96
CA ASP A 40 -9.71 -7.77 -15.16
C ASP A 40 -9.55 -6.90 -13.90
N PRO A 41 -8.36 -6.87 -13.28
CA PRO A 41 -8.12 -6.00 -12.12
C PRO A 41 -8.35 -4.51 -12.43
N SER A 42 -8.26 -4.10 -13.70
CA SER A 42 -8.49 -2.70 -14.08
C SER A 42 -9.95 -2.27 -14.04
N MET A 43 -10.89 -3.20 -13.84
CA MET A 43 -12.29 -2.85 -13.58
C MET A 43 -12.43 -2.05 -12.29
N ILE A 44 -11.44 -2.10 -11.44
CA ILE A 44 -11.38 -1.36 -10.19
C ILE A 44 -10.19 -0.42 -10.26
N GLN A 45 -10.45 0.86 -10.04
CA GLN A 45 -9.42 1.88 -10.06
C GLN A 45 -9.16 2.37 -8.65
N ILE A 46 -7.90 2.25 -8.23
CA ILE A 46 -7.44 2.74 -6.93
C ILE A 46 -6.90 4.14 -7.16
N HIS A 47 -7.41 5.12 -6.41
CA HIS A 47 -6.91 6.47 -6.49
C HIS A 47 -5.78 6.67 -5.49
N PHE A 48 -4.54 6.70 -6.01
CA PHE A 48 -3.35 7.04 -5.24
C PHE A 48 -3.20 8.55 -5.19
N THR A 49 -3.00 9.08 -3.99
CA THR A 49 -2.99 10.54 -3.79
C THR A 49 -1.72 11.20 -4.31
N ASN A 50 -0.61 10.48 -4.26
CA ASN A 50 0.75 11.00 -4.53
C ASN A 50 1.13 12.18 -3.63
N ASP A 51 0.45 12.32 -2.51
CA ASP A 51 0.71 13.38 -1.52
C ASP A 51 1.85 12.95 -0.60
N GLY A 52 3.08 13.33 -0.96
CA GLY A 52 4.28 12.92 -0.23
C GLY A 52 4.69 11.47 -0.48
N TRP A 53 4.01 10.79 -1.39
CA TRP A 53 4.29 9.40 -1.78
C TRP A 53 4.75 9.34 -3.22
N VAL A 54 5.70 8.46 -3.51
CA VAL A 54 6.21 8.23 -4.87
C VAL A 54 6.10 6.74 -5.21
N GLU A 55 5.63 6.45 -6.43
CA GLU A 55 5.53 5.08 -6.91
C GLU A 55 6.85 4.60 -7.53
N ASP A 56 7.18 3.34 -7.28
CA ASP A 56 8.26 2.65 -7.96
C ASP A 56 7.68 1.90 -9.16
N GLY A 57 7.73 2.54 -10.32
CA GLY A 57 7.18 1.97 -11.56
C GLY A 57 7.87 0.67 -11.97
N ALA A 58 9.16 0.50 -11.63
CA ALA A 58 9.90 -0.73 -11.96
C ALA A 58 9.40 -1.95 -11.17
N ALA A 59 8.81 -1.73 -10.00
CA ALA A 59 8.27 -2.79 -9.17
C ALA A 59 6.77 -3.03 -9.40
N ALA A 60 6.12 -2.22 -10.25
CA ALA A 60 4.68 -2.29 -10.49
C ALA A 60 4.32 -3.45 -11.41
N SER A 61 3.11 -3.99 -11.20
CA SER A 61 2.48 -4.95 -12.10
C SER A 61 0.98 -4.62 -12.19
N THR A 62 0.22 -5.40 -12.97
CA THR A 62 -1.24 -5.17 -13.07
C THR A 62 -1.96 -5.34 -11.74
N GLU A 63 -1.35 -6.06 -10.80
CA GLU A 63 -1.95 -6.37 -9.49
C GLU A 63 -1.16 -5.76 -8.32
N ARG A 64 -0.05 -5.05 -8.59
CA ARG A 64 0.82 -4.56 -7.52
C ARG A 64 1.32 -3.15 -7.81
N ASN A 65 1.26 -2.29 -6.78
CA ASN A 65 1.88 -0.97 -6.75
C ASN A 65 2.79 -0.89 -5.52
N VAL A 66 3.95 -0.28 -5.68
CA VAL A 66 4.90 -0.06 -4.58
C VAL A 66 5.11 1.44 -4.41
N LEU A 67 4.93 1.92 -3.18
CA LEU A 67 4.96 3.34 -2.85
C LEU A 67 5.97 3.59 -1.73
N TYR A 68 6.70 4.70 -1.85
CA TYR A 68 7.63 5.14 -0.81
C TYR A 68 7.18 6.51 -0.28
N TYR A 69 7.08 6.63 1.04
CA TYR A 69 6.89 7.94 1.65
C TYR A 69 8.21 8.71 1.54
N THR A 70 8.13 9.94 1.04
CA THR A 70 9.34 10.71 0.69
C THR A 70 9.95 11.47 1.85
N SER A 71 9.33 11.41 3.02
CA SER A 71 9.83 12.06 4.24
C SER A 71 10.04 11.04 5.35
N VAL A 72 10.76 11.43 6.38
CA VAL A 72 10.84 10.65 7.62
C VAL A 72 9.46 10.66 8.27
N LEU A 73 8.98 9.48 8.66
CA LEU A 73 7.77 9.35 9.46
C LEU A 73 8.17 9.25 10.92
N SER A 74 7.96 10.33 11.65
CA SER A 74 8.39 10.44 13.04
C SER A 74 7.57 9.54 13.96
N SER A 75 8.17 9.14 15.09
CA SER A 75 7.49 8.36 16.10
C SER A 75 6.18 9.03 16.49
N GLY A 76 5.10 8.27 16.45
CA GLY A 76 3.74 8.76 16.77
C GLY A 76 3.04 9.52 15.66
N GLN A 77 3.72 9.78 14.54
CA GLN A 77 3.16 10.53 13.43
C GLN A 77 2.36 9.63 12.49
N THR A 78 1.32 10.21 11.88
CA THR A 78 0.56 9.57 10.79
C THR A 78 0.90 10.27 9.48
N SER A 79 1.16 9.49 8.43
CA SER A 79 1.45 10.02 7.10
C SER A 79 0.20 10.63 6.47
N PRO A 80 0.36 11.42 5.37
CA PRO A 80 -0.76 11.69 4.49
C PRO A 80 -1.34 10.38 3.94
N LEU A 81 -2.59 10.42 3.49
CA LEU A 81 -3.20 9.25 2.83
C LEU A 81 -2.40 8.88 1.58
N PHE A 82 -2.15 7.58 1.36
CA PHE A 82 -1.59 7.11 0.09
C PHE A 82 -2.67 6.63 -0.87
N VAL A 83 -3.83 6.23 -0.34
CA VAL A 83 -5.05 5.92 -1.10
C VAL A 83 -6.19 6.69 -0.43
N ASP A 84 -7.07 7.30 -1.21
CA ASP A 84 -8.24 8.00 -0.68
C ASP A 84 -9.56 7.42 -1.15
N SER A 85 -9.57 6.71 -2.28
CA SER A 85 -10.82 6.17 -2.83
C SER A 85 -10.56 5.05 -3.82
N ILE A 86 -11.61 4.27 -4.07
CA ILE A 86 -11.65 3.21 -5.07
C ILE A 86 -12.88 3.45 -5.94
N SER A 87 -12.71 3.35 -7.26
CA SER A 87 -13.82 3.43 -8.23
C SER A 87 -14.02 2.06 -8.87
N ILE A 88 -15.26 1.60 -8.89
CA ILE A 88 -15.64 0.33 -9.49
C ILE A 88 -16.66 0.63 -10.60
N ASN A 89 -16.46 0.03 -11.78
CA ASN A 89 -17.34 0.22 -12.94
C ASN A 89 -18.69 -0.50 -12.80
N SER A 90 -19.17 -0.69 -11.58
CA SER A 90 -20.44 -1.35 -11.30
C SER A 90 -21.07 -0.79 -10.03
N ASP A 91 -22.39 -0.64 -10.05
CA ASP A 91 -23.15 -0.24 -8.88
C ASP A 91 -23.43 -1.40 -7.92
N LEU A 92 -23.04 -2.62 -8.28
CA LEU A 92 -23.33 -3.81 -7.49
C LEU A 92 -22.27 -4.14 -6.46
N ALA A 93 -21.08 -3.56 -6.58
CA ALA A 93 -19.99 -3.83 -5.65
C ALA A 93 -20.17 -3.06 -4.34
N LYS A 94 -19.81 -3.68 -3.23
CA LYS A 94 -19.85 -3.04 -1.92
C LYS A 94 -18.73 -3.56 -1.03
N LEU A 95 -18.20 -2.70 -0.15
CA LEU A 95 -17.24 -3.09 0.86
C LEU A 95 -17.92 -4.00 1.89
N VAL A 96 -17.35 -5.17 2.15
CA VAL A 96 -17.90 -6.13 3.11
C VAL A 96 -16.99 -6.33 4.32
N SER A 97 -15.68 -6.12 4.19
CA SER A 97 -14.77 -6.26 5.33
C SER A 97 -13.49 -5.46 5.14
N GLN A 98 -12.92 -5.05 6.27
CA GLN A 98 -11.58 -4.47 6.32
C GLN A 98 -10.91 -4.98 7.59
N THR A 99 -9.73 -5.56 7.46
CA THR A 99 -8.97 -6.11 8.57
C THR A 99 -7.56 -5.55 8.58
N SER A 100 -6.95 -5.51 9.77
CA SER A 100 -5.54 -5.12 9.94
C SER A 100 -4.84 -6.21 10.72
N THR A 101 -3.70 -6.67 10.22
CA THR A 101 -2.94 -7.76 10.82
C THR A 101 -1.46 -7.34 10.92
N THR A 102 -0.86 -7.55 12.09
CA THR A 102 0.59 -7.42 12.26
C THR A 102 1.22 -8.78 12.02
N ASN A 103 2.11 -8.87 11.04
CA ASN A 103 2.77 -10.10 10.63
C ASN A 103 3.98 -10.41 11.52
N ASP A 104 4.44 -11.66 11.49
CA ASP A 104 5.58 -12.10 12.30
C ASP A 104 6.89 -11.37 11.95
N ASP A 105 7.01 -10.87 10.73
CA ASP A 105 8.18 -10.12 10.26
C ASP A 105 8.14 -8.64 10.64
N GLY A 106 7.13 -8.21 11.40
CA GLY A 106 6.96 -6.82 11.82
C GLY A 106 6.20 -5.93 10.85
N THR A 107 5.80 -6.45 9.69
CA THR A 107 4.97 -5.69 8.74
C THR A 107 3.51 -5.68 9.17
N THR A 108 2.74 -4.70 8.70
CA THR A 108 1.30 -4.63 8.91
C THR A 108 0.59 -4.72 7.58
N THR A 109 -0.41 -5.59 7.50
CA THR A 109 -1.25 -5.75 6.29
C THR A 109 -2.68 -5.31 6.59
N ILE A 110 -3.21 -4.42 5.76
CA ILE A 110 -4.61 -4.02 5.76
C ILE A 110 -5.26 -4.67 4.54
N GLU A 111 -6.32 -5.43 4.76
CA GLU A 111 -7.06 -6.10 3.69
C GLU A 111 -8.47 -5.58 3.64
N SER A 112 -8.87 -5.07 2.46
CA SER A 112 -10.24 -4.61 2.19
C SER A 112 -10.86 -5.52 1.13
N THR A 113 -12.07 -5.98 1.37
CA THR A 113 -12.77 -6.91 0.49
C THR A 113 -14.08 -6.31 0.02
N PHE A 114 -14.28 -6.33 -1.31
CA PHE A 114 -15.49 -5.83 -1.97
C PHE A 114 -16.14 -6.98 -2.73
N LEU A 115 -17.47 -7.09 -2.64
CA LEU A 115 -18.23 -8.09 -3.39
C LEU A 115 -18.74 -7.51 -4.71
N TYR A 116 -18.62 -8.30 -5.77
CA TYR A 116 -19.15 -8.02 -7.10
C TYR A 116 -19.56 -9.34 -7.74
N ASP A 117 -20.86 -9.54 -7.98
CA ASP A 117 -21.41 -10.85 -8.46
C ASP A 117 -20.94 -11.99 -7.56
N ASP A 118 -20.38 -13.05 -8.15
CA ASP A 118 -19.88 -14.23 -7.45
C ASP A 118 -18.38 -14.12 -7.15
N ALA A 119 -17.83 -12.91 -7.13
CA ALA A 119 -16.41 -12.69 -6.93
C ALA A 119 -16.17 -11.64 -5.85
N GLN A 120 -14.98 -11.68 -5.26
CA GLN A 120 -14.49 -10.67 -4.33
C GLN A 120 -13.34 -9.92 -4.98
N PHE A 121 -13.33 -8.60 -4.81
CA PHE A 121 -12.12 -7.82 -5.06
C PHE A 121 -11.40 -7.60 -3.75
N VAL A 122 -10.11 -7.93 -3.75
CA VAL A 122 -9.27 -7.82 -2.56
C VAL A 122 -8.19 -6.77 -2.81
N LEU A 123 -8.08 -5.83 -1.88
CA LEU A 123 -6.99 -4.87 -1.83
C LEU A 123 -6.21 -5.11 -0.55
N GLU A 124 -4.92 -5.38 -0.68
CA GLU A 124 -4.01 -5.59 0.44
C GLU A 124 -2.92 -4.54 0.41
N ALA A 125 -2.75 -3.82 1.52
CA ALA A 125 -1.65 -2.88 1.68
C ALA A 125 -0.75 -3.38 2.81
N THR A 126 0.51 -3.68 2.48
CA THR A 126 1.51 -4.14 3.44
C THR A 126 2.54 -3.03 3.66
N VAL A 127 2.77 -2.69 4.91
CA VAL A 127 3.68 -1.61 5.30
C VAL A 127 4.98 -2.19 5.84
N ASP A 128 6.09 -1.75 5.26
CA ASP A 128 7.45 -2.04 5.71
C ASP A 128 8.11 -0.75 6.17
N ALA A 129 8.95 -0.83 7.21
CA ALA A 129 9.65 0.33 7.73
C ALA A 129 11.12 0.02 7.96
N VAL A 130 11.97 1.03 7.78
CA VAL A 130 13.39 0.96 8.11
C VAL A 130 13.79 2.17 8.95
N GLN A 131 14.84 1.99 9.75
CA GLN A 131 15.41 3.07 10.58
C GLN A 131 15.98 4.20 9.72
N THR A 132 16.10 5.39 10.31
CA THR A 132 16.68 6.56 9.62
C THR A 132 18.20 6.57 9.66
N HIS A 133 18.83 5.87 10.61
CA HIS A 133 20.29 5.80 10.70
C HIS A 133 20.85 4.95 9.55
N ASN A 134 21.80 5.48 8.79
CA ASN A 134 22.33 4.83 7.59
C ASN A 134 21.22 4.41 6.64
N ALA A 135 20.30 5.32 6.39
CA ALA A 135 19.05 5.02 5.68
C ALA A 135 19.28 4.42 4.29
N LYS A 136 20.23 4.98 3.54
CA LYS A 136 20.52 4.49 2.17
C LYS A 136 20.92 3.02 2.16
N GLU A 137 21.81 2.64 3.06
CA GLU A 137 22.27 1.24 3.21
C GLU A 137 21.16 0.35 3.78
N ALA A 138 20.43 0.84 4.75
CA ALA A 138 19.33 0.09 5.36
C ALA A 138 18.23 -0.19 4.34
N ILE A 139 17.89 0.78 3.52
CA ILE A 139 16.88 0.63 2.46
C ILE A 139 17.36 -0.34 1.39
N LYS A 140 18.62 -0.24 0.98
CA LYS A 140 19.19 -1.18 0.01
C LYS A 140 19.16 -2.61 0.53
N SER A 141 19.53 -2.81 1.78
CA SER A 141 19.53 -4.12 2.42
C SER A 141 18.12 -4.69 2.59
N ALA A 142 17.17 -3.87 3.04
CA ALA A 142 15.82 -4.33 3.35
C ALA A 142 14.93 -4.44 2.11
N TRP A 143 15.04 -3.50 1.17
CA TRP A 143 14.11 -3.37 0.05
C TRP A 143 14.76 -3.55 -1.31
N GLY A 144 16.08 -3.65 -1.37
CA GLY A 144 16.80 -3.90 -2.62
C GLY A 144 16.81 -2.74 -3.60
N VAL A 145 16.50 -1.53 -3.16
CA VAL A 145 16.43 -0.35 -4.03
C VAL A 145 17.51 0.66 -3.69
N ASP A 146 17.96 1.40 -4.70
CA ASP A 146 18.88 2.51 -4.54
C ASP A 146 18.08 3.80 -4.42
N VAL A 147 18.36 4.56 -3.36
CA VAL A 147 17.67 5.81 -3.09
C VAL A 147 18.68 6.92 -2.84
N ASN A 148 18.20 8.16 -2.99
CA ASN A 148 18.92 9.35 -2.53
C ASN A 148 18.20 9.87 -1.29
N VAL A 149 18.99 10.24 -0.27
CA VAL A 149 18.50 10.86 0.94
C VAL A 149 19.13 12.24 1.05
N SER A 150 18.28 13.28 1.01
CA SER A 150 18.74 14.66 1.10
C SER A 150 19.09 15.03 2.54
N ASP A 151 19.74 16.18 2.72
CA ASP A 151 20.13 16.67 4.05
C ASP A 151 18.93 16.92 4.96
N ASP A 152 17.77 17.26 4.39
CA ASP A 152 16.51 17.45 5.13
C ASP A 152 15.75 16.14 5.42
N GLY A 153 16.31 14.99 5.02
CA GLY A 153 15.70 13.68 5.19
C GLY A 153 14.78 13.26 4.06
N SER A 154 14.61 14.08 3.02
CA SER A 154 13.76 13.71 1.87
C SER A 154 14.38 12.58 1.08
N LEU A 155 13.52 11.65 0.66
CA LEU A 155 13.90 10.42 -0.04
C LEU A 155 13.45 10.49 -1.50
N SER A 156 14.31 10.06 -2.42
CA SER A 156 13.94 9.87 -3.82
C SER A 156 14.52 8.56 -4.34
N ILE A 157 13.85 7.99 -5.33
CA ILE A 157 14.26 6.73 -5.96
C ILE A 157 15.15 7.06 -7.16
N ASN A 158 16.26 6.34 -7.27
CA ASN A 158 17.15 6.46 -8.42
C ASN A 158 16.61 5.72 -9.64
#